data_7cb364783b496c2058b933b0292e5ce5
#
_entry.id   7cb364783b496c2058b933b0292e5ce5
#
_cell.length_a   1.000
_cell.length_b   1.000
_cell.length_c   1.000
_cell.angle_alpha   90.00
_cell.angle_beta   90.00
_cell.angle_gamma   90.00
#
_symmetry.space_group_name_H-M   'P 1'
#
loop_
_entity.id
_entity.type
_entity.pdbx_description
1 polymer ?
#
loop_
_entity_poly.entity_id
_entity_poly.type
_entity_poly.pdbx_seq_one_letter_code
_entity_poly.pdbx_strand_id
1 'polypeptide(L)'
;MAVNLTSAEYALVKEELESRQAFVSKERAAMLTDGRIDSQTLVYELEAAMGQIKTTAEASGSETVLSLSEDAVKFLQMSGYTVTGANGMYTVAW
;
A
#
# COMPACT_ATOMS: atom_id res chain seq x y z
N MET A 1 -13.42 -5.64 5.84
CA MET A 1 -12.62 -5.93 7.04
C MET A 1 -11.16 -6.08 6.66
N ALA A 2 -10.30 -5.43 7.38
CA ALA A 2 -8.88 -5.51 7.10
C ALA A 2 -8.32 -6.89 7.41
N VAL A 3 -7.38 -7.33 6.63
CA VAL A 3 -6.65 -8.59 6.81
C VAL A 3 -5.24 -8.23 7.23
N ASN A 4 -4.69 -8.96 8.21
CA ASN A 4 -3.31 -8.73 8.61
C ASN A 4 -2.38 -9.00 7.44
N LEU A 5 -1.62 -7.99 7.05
CA LEU A 5 -0.68 -8.09 5.95
C LEU A 5 0.56 -8.85 6.43
N THR A 6 0.80 -10.01 5.84
CA THR A 6 2.00 -10.81 6.16
C THR A 6 3.19 -10.29 5.37
N SER A 7 4.40 -10.70 5.77
CA SER A 7 5.61 -10.32 5.03
C SER A 7 5.58 -10.81 3.58
N ALA A 8 5.02 -12.00 3.33
CA ALA A 8 4.88 -12.52 1.97
C ALA A 8 3.91 -11.69 1.15
N GLU A 9 2.78 -11.31 1.73
CA GLU A 9 1.79 -10.46 1.07
C GLU A 9 2.36 -9.07 0.79
N TYR A 10 3.09 -8.50 1.73
CA TYR A 10 3.77 -7.23 1.54
C TYR A 10 4.72 -7.29 0.35
N ALA A 11 5.53 -8.34 0.26
CA ALA A 11 6.49 -8.48 -0.84
C ALA A 11 5.79 -8.58 -2.20
N LEU A 12 4.68 -9.30 -2.27
CA LEU A 12 3.93 -9.45 -3.51
C LEU A 12 3.27 -8.14 -3.93
N VAL A 13 2.70 -7.39 -3.00
CA VAL A 13 2.09 -6.09 -3.28
C VAL A 13 3.15 -5.10 -3.72
N LYS A 14 4.30 -5.10 -3.05
CA LYS A 14 5.43 -4.23 -3.40
C LYS A 14 5.93 -4.53 -4.81
N GLU A 15 6.09 -5.80 -5.15
CA GLU A 15 6.51 -6.21 -6.49
C GLU A 15 5.53 -5.70 -7.55
N GLU A 16 4.23 -5.82 -7.29
CA GLU A 16 3.21 -5.35 -8.20
C GLU A 16 3.25 -3.83 -8.38
N LEU A 17 3.46 -3.09 -7.28
CA LEU A 17 3.60 -1.64 -7.35
C LEU A 17 4.79 -1.22 -8.18
N GLU A 18 5.89 -1.95 -8.07
CA GLU A 18 7.11 -1.60 -8.79
C GLU A 18 7.04 -1.95 -10.27
N SER A 19 6.47 -3.07 -10.61
CA SER A 19 6.46 -3.57 -11.99
C SER A 19 5.20 -3.23 -12.75
N ARG A 20 4.07 -3.26 -12.08
CA ARG A 20 2.73 -3.11 -12.70
C ARG A 20 2.56 -4.02 -13.91
N GLN A 21 3.08 -5.24 -13.82
CA GLN A 21 3.02 -6.20 -14.91
C GLN A 21 1.76 -7.05 -14.84
N ALA A 22 1.37 -7.58 -16.00
CA ALA A 22 0.21 -8.45 -16.10
C ALA A 22 0.47 -9.86 -15.56
N PHE A 23 1.74 -10.22 -15.38
CA PHE A 23 2.10 -11.53 -14.87
C PHE A 23 1.60 -11.73 -13.44
N VAL A 24 0.96 -12.85 -13.20
CA VAL A 24 0.49 -13.23 -11.87
C VAL A 24 1.33 -14.40 -11.39
N SER A 25 2.06 -14.22 -10.30
CA SER A 25 2.84 -15.28 -9.69
C SER A 25 1.89 -16.32 -9.06
N LYS A 26 2.42 -17.50 -8.80
CA LYS A 26 1.65 -18.56 -8.15
C LYS A 26 1.16 -18.12 -6.78
N GLU A 27 2.01 -17.45 -6.03
CA GLU A 27 1.70 -16.95 -4.69
C GLU A 27 0.61 -15.88 -4.74
N ARG A 28 0.69 -14.98 -5.70
CA ARG A 28 -0.34 -13.95 -5.88
C ARG A 28 -1.66 -14.56 -6.31
N ALA A 29 -1.63 -15.54 -7.21
CA ALA A 29 -2.83 -16.24 -7.63
C ALA A 29 -3.52 -16.90 -6.43
N ALA A 30 -2.74 -17.51 -5.53
CA ALA A 30 -3.27 -18.11 -4.31
C ALA A 30 -3.92 -17.07 -3.40
N MET A 31 -3.29 -15.89 -3.24
CA MET A 31 -3.87 -14.80 -2.45
C MET A 31 -5.22 -14.35 -3.02
N LEU A 32 -5.31 -14.21 -4.33
CA LEU A 32 -6.55 -13.80 -5.00
C LEU A 32 -7.64 -14.87 -4.86
N THR A 33 -7.26 -16.13 -4.99
CA THR A 33 -8.19 -17.26 -4.86
C THR A 33 -8.74 -17.33 -3.44
N ASP A 34 -7.89 -17.14 -2.43
CA ASP A 34 -8.31 -17.22 -1.04
C ASP A 34 -9.15 -16.02 -0.61
N GLY A 35 -9.17 -14.95 -1.38
CA GLY A 35 -9.90 -13.74 -1.03
C GLY A 35 -9.39 -13.07 0.23
N ARG A 36 -8.16 -13.33 0.62
CA ARG A 36 -7.59 -12.79 1.86
C ARG A 36 -7.40 -11.29 1.81
N ILE A 37 -6.99 -10.80 0.66
CA ILE A 37 -6.95 -9.37 0.40
C ILE A 37 -7.38 -9.15 -1.04
N ASP A 38 -7.98 -8.00 -1.30
CA ASP A 38 -8.17 -7.54 -2.67
C ASP A 38 -6.88 -6.83 -3.09
N SER A 39 -5.89 -7.63 -3.49
CA SER A 39 -4.56 -7.11 -3.77
C SER A 39 -4.55 -6.09 -4.91
N GLN A 40 -5.47 -6.21 -5.85
CA GLN A 40 -5.55 -5.26 -6.95
C GLN A 40 -6.07 -3.90 -6.47
N THR A 41 -7.11 -3.88 -5.65
CA THR A 41 -7.61 -2.65 -5.06
C THR A 41 -6.55 -2.01 -4.17
N LEU A 42 -5.85 -2.82 -3.38
CA LEU A 42 -4.77 -2.33 -2.53
C LEU A 42 -3.64 -1.72 -3.36
N VAL A 43 -3.27 -2.36 -4.47
CA VAL A 43 -2.23 -1.83 -5.36
C VAL A 43 -2.65 -0.48 -5.95
N TYR A 44 -3.88 -0.34 -6.41
CA TYR A 44 -4.37 0.93 -6.94
C TYR A 44 -4.36 2.03 -5.89
N GLU A 45 -4.80 1.70 -4.68
CA GLU A 45 -4.79 2.66 -3.58
C GLU A 45 -3.37 3.10 -3.25
N LEU A 46 -2.44 2.17 -3.15
CA LEU A 46 -1.05 2.47 -2.85
C LEU A 46 -0.35 3.21 -3.99
N GLU A 47 -0.70 2.92 -5.23
CA GLU A 47 -0.18 3.66 -6.38
C GLU A 47 -0.56 5.14 -6.29
N ALA A 48 -1.83 5.42 -5.97
CA ALA A 48 -2.29 6.79 -5.78
C ALA A 48 -1.58 7.45 -4.60
N ALA A 49 -1.42 6.73 -3.49
CA ALA A 49 -0.70 7.23 -2.32
C ALA A 49 0.76 7.54 -2.63
N MET A 50 1.44 6.66 -3.35
CA MET A 50 2.83 6.88 -3.74
C MET A 50 2.97 8.08 -4.68
N GLY A 51 1.99 8.29 -5.59
CA GLY A 51 1.97 9.47 -6.44
C GLY A 51 1.87 10.76 -5.63
N GLN A 52 1.03 10.78 -4.61
CA GLN A 52 0.90 11.95 -3.73
C GLN A 52 2.16 12.18 -2.90
N ILE A 53 2.75 11.11 -2.37
CA ILE A 53 4.01 11.18 -1.63
C ILE A 53 5.11 11.76 -2.53
N LYS A 54 5.22 11.27 -3.75
CA LYS A 54 6.21 11.76 -4.71
C LYS A 54 6.01 13.23 -5.00
N THR A 55 4.79 13.66 -5.29
CA THR A 55 4.46 15.06 -5.57
C THR A 55 4.83 15.95 -4.40
N THR A 56 4.50 15.55 -3.18
CA THR A 56 4.80 16.30 -1.97
C THR A 56 6.32 16.38 -1.73
N ALA A 57 7.03 15.27 -1.93
CA ALA A 57 8.48 15.23 -1.76
C ALA A 57 9.18 16.12 -2.80
N GLU A 58 8.71 16.12 -4.04
CA GLU A 58 9.25 16.98 -5.09
C GLU A 58 9.04 18.47 -4.81
N ALA A 59 8.00 18.79 -4.03
CA ALA A 59 7.73 20.14 -3.56
C ALA A 59 8.44 20.44 -2.23
N SER A 60 9.40 19.60 -1.83
CA SER A 60 10.18 19.73 -0.59
C SER A 60 9.37 19.50 0.70
N GLY A 61 8.22 18.86 0.59
CA GLY A 61 7.45 18.44 1.76
C GLY A 61 8.00 17.16 2.36
N SER A 62 7.64 16.88 3.60
CA SER A 62 8.06 15.68 4.33
C SER A 62 6.90 14.88 4.89
N GLU A 63 5.67 15.32 4.64
CA GLU A 63 4.47 14.59 5.03
C GLU A 63 3.30 14.98 4.16
N THR A 64 2.30 14.10 4.11
CA THR A 64 1.07 14.36 3.38
C THR A 64 -0.10 13.63 4.06
N VAL A 65 -1.31 14.18 3.91
CA VAL A 65 -2.51 13.58 4.48
C VAL A 65 -3.25 12.81 3.40
N LEU A 66 -3.57 11.56 3.69
CA LEU A 66 -4.19 10.64 2.73
C LEU A 66 -5.36 9.89 3.37
N SER A 67 -6.34 9.57 2.55
CA SER A 67 -7.38 8.63 2.92
C SER A 67 -6.88 7.22 2.61
N LEU A 68 -6.78 6.37 3.63
CA LEU A 68 -6.16 5.04 3.49
C LEU A 68 -6.99 3.97 4.17
N SER A 69 -6.99 2.78 3.60
CA SER A 69 -7.49 1.59 4.27
C SER A 69 -6.47 1.10 5.30
N GLU A 70 -6.90 0.24 6.21
CA GLU A 70 -6.01 -0.32 7.22
C GLU A 70 -4.85 -1.13 6.59
N ASP A 71 -5.13 -1.85 5.51
CA ASP A 71 -4.09 -2.61 4.81
C ASP A 71 -3.06 -1.69 4.16
N ALA A 72 -3.50 -0.56 3.60
CA ALA A 72 -2.60 0.43 3.03
C ALA A 72 -1.73 1.07 4.12
N VAL A 73 -2.31 1.39 5.28
CA VAL A 73 -1.56 1.90 6.42
C VAL A 73 -0.49 0.90 6.83
N LYS A 74 -0.86 -0.37 6.95
CA LYS A 74 0.08 -1.42 7.33
C LYS A 74 1.22 -1.55 6.32
N PHE A 75 0.90 -1.51 5.03
CA PHE A 75 1.91 -1.57 3.97
C PHE A 75 2.91 -0.42 4.09
N LEU A 76 2.41 0.80 4.28
CA LEU A 76 3.28 1.97 4.38
C LEU A 76 4.15 1.90 5.64
N GLN A 77 3.61 1.45 6.76
CA GLN A 77 4.40 1.25 7.98
C GLN A 77 5.50 0.21 7.78
N MET A 78 5.19 -0.89 7.11
CA MET A 78 6.19 -1.93 6.79
C MET A 78 7.24 -1.43 5.80
N SER A 79 6.91 -0.42 5.01
CA SER A 79 7.85 0.21 4.07
C SER A 79 8.72 1.28 4.73
N GLY A 80 8.51 1.58 6.00
CA GLY A 80 9.33 2.53 6.75
C GLY A 80 8.72 3.91 6.93
N TYR A 81 7.53 4.15 6.41
CA TYR A 81 6.85 5.44 6.64
C TYR A 81 6.27 5.51 8.04
N THR A 82 6.21 6.72 8.58
CA THR A 82 5.48 6.99 9.81
C THR A 82 4.05 7.36 9.45
N VAL A 83 3.09 6.57 9.90
CA VAL A 83 1.68 6.80 9.58
C VAL A 83 0.92 7.02 10.89
N THR A 84 0.26 8.17 11.00
CA THR A 84 -0.54 8.54 12.18
C THR A 84 -1.91 9.02 11.73
N GLY A 85 -2.89 8.86 12.58
CA GLY A 85 -4.25 9.30 12.30
C GLY A 85 -5.28 8.25 12.68
N ALA A 86 -6.51 8.47 12.24
CA ALA A 86 -7.63 7.58 12.52
C ALA A 86 -8.78 7.87 11.56
N ASN A 87 -9.80 7.00 11.58
CA ASN A 87 -11.04 7.17 10.83
C ASN A 87 -10.84 7.33 9.33
N GLY A 88 -9.86 6.61 8.79
CA GLY A 88 -9.59 6.62 7.36
C GLY A 88 -8.73 7.77 6.86
N MET A 89 -8.46 8.76 7.70
CA MET A 89 -7.58 9.88 7.34
C MET A 89 -6.27 9.78 8.11
N TYR A 90 -5.16 9.75 7.37
CA TYR A 90 -3.84 9.51 7.96
C TYR A 90 -2.83 10.49 7.44
N THR A 91 -1.90 10.89 8.33
CA THR A 91 -0.71 11.64 7.94
C THR A 91 0.42 10.66 7.73
N VAL A 92 0.99 10.67 6.54
CA VAL A 92 2.12 9.83 6.16
C VAL A 92 3.35 10.70 6.08
N ALA A 93 4.37 10.37 6.86
CA ALA A 93 5.61 11.15 6.93
C ALA A 93 6.82 10.28 6.58
N TRP A 94 7.85 10.94 6.09
CA TRP A 94 9.11 10.27 5.73
C TRP A 94 10.35 11.07 6.08
#